data_fbb7ce26e54f708e90905d1fa038e368
#
_entry.id   fbb7ce26e54f708e90905d1fa038e368
#
_cell.length_a   1.000
_cell.length_b   1.000
_cell.length_c   1.000
_cell.angle_alpha   90.00
_cell.angle_beta   90.00
_cell.angle_gamma   90.00
#
_symmetry.space_group_name_H-M   'P 1'
#
loop_
_entity.id
_entity.type
_entity.pdbx_description
1 polymer ?
#
loop_
_entity_poly.entity_id
_entity_poly.type
_entity_poly.pdbx_seq_one_letter_code
_entity_poly.pdbx_strand_id
1 'polypeptide(L)'
;MNLSVLPLCPAATAVVAAFAFAVPSAATAQTRSLDGVNFTGPLVTANPAGLPRGHWYIEPYLVRIDSSAHYDSRGARRSRPGSGAWLTVVPIAYGMGERVTAQVNLSAARAEADGARSGAMRAGDTTARLQYLLQAPSADGSRPAISIALMQRFATGSYDRVVGNPLDAQGDGVQRTTFALGMQQVLWLPNDRPLRWRGQLSASPAPARVAVHDSSVYGTDPGFRGSIARGSLVGVSLGAEYSINPRWVAALDVTASRETAQRITGYAPGADGLRLIDQHRPASRSFSLAPAVEYHFSPSVGVIAGVEFSVGGRNSGAFVSPQVALGMFF
;
A
#
# COMPACT_ATOMS: atom_id res chain seq x y z
N MET A 1 -11.74 34.79 32.11
CA MET A 1 -11.18 34.34 30.81
C MET A 1 -10.05 33.39 31.11
N ASN A 2 -10.34 32.10 31.23
CA ASN A 2 -9.30 31.07 31.48
C ASN A 2 -9.16 30.24 30.20
N LEU A 3 -8.02 30.37 29.55
CA LEU A 3 -7.57 29.54 28.44
C LEU A 3 -7.11 28.19 29.02
N SER A 4 -7.94 27.16 28.93
CA SER A 4 -7.54 25.79 29.23
C SER A 4 -6.77 25.21 28.04
N VAL A 5 -5.48 25.00 28.24
CA VAL A 5 -4.56 24.29 27.34
C VAL A 5 -4.94 22.82 27.31
N LEU A 6 -5.38 22.31 26.16
CA LEU A 6 -5.61 20.89 25.93
C LEU A 6 -4.27 20.12 25.95
N PRO A 7 -4.16 19.00 26.68
CA PRO A 7 -2.94 18.19 26.69
C PRO A 7 -2.73 17.50 25.34
N LEU A 8 -1.59 17.74 24.72
CA LEU A 8 -1.10 17.02 23.56
C LEU A 8 -0.92 15.53 23.94
N CYS A 9 -1.61 14.67 23.22
CA CYS A 9 -1.58 13.22 23.41
C CYS A 9 -0.18 12.68 23.07
N PRO A 10 0.53 11.97 23.97
CA PRO A 10 1.94 11.53 23.78
C PRO A 10 2.15 10.43 22.74
N ALA A 11 1.09 10.01 22.03
CA ALA A 11 1.18 8.96 21.03
C ALA A 11 1.66 9.43 19.62
N ALA A 12 1.81 10.74 19.40
CA ALA A 12 2.30 11.26 18.12
C ALA A 12 3.84 11.41 18.05
N THR A 13 4.51 11.36 19.21
CA THR A 13 5.96 11.63 19.30
C THR A 13 6.83 10.39 19.05
N ALA A 14 6.28 9.19 19.08
CA ALA A 14 7.04 7.94 18.93
C ALA A 14 7.36 7.53 17.48
N VAL A 15 6.71 8.13 16.48
CA VAL A 15 6.92 7.74 15.07
C VAL A 15 8.04 8.54 14.39
N VAL A 16 8.41 9.71 14.93
CA VAL A 16 9.46 10.56 14.32
C VAL A 16 10.86 10.18 14.79
N ALA A 17 11.00 9.46 15.90
CA ALA A 17 12.32 9.11 16.48
C ALA A 17 13.04 7.95 15.77
N ALA A 18 12.41 7.23 14.83
CA ALA A 18 13.02 6.07 14.18
C ALA A 18 13.96 6.40 12.99
N PHE A 19 14.09 7.66 12.60
CA PHE A 19 14.96 8.07 11.48
C PHE A 19 16.36 8.57 11.87
N ALA A 20 16.70 8.60 13.14
CA ALA A 20 18.05 8.93 13.59
C ALA A 20 18.92 7.66 13.64
N PHE A 21 19.28 7.10 12.49
CA PHE A 21 20.35 6.11 12.44
C PHE A 21 21.71 6.81 12.52
N ALA A 22 22.50 6.42 13.51
CA ALA A 22 23.89 6.83 13.68
C ALA A 22 24.67 6.60 12.38
N VAL A 23 25.31 7.66 11.89
CA VAL A 23 26.29 7.57 10.79
C VAL A 23 27.50 6.80 11.32
N PRO A 24 27.83 5.62 10.80
CA PRO A 24 29.05 4.92 11.22
C PRO A 24 30.27 5.69 10.74
N SER A 25 31.24 5.84 11.63
CA SER A 25 32.57 6.44 11.39
C SER A 25 33.26 5.82 10.17
N ALA A 26 33.98 6.64 9.43
CA ALA A 26 34.75 6.27 8.26
C ALA A 26 35.82 5.18 8.58
N ALA A 27 35.51 3.96 8.25
CA ALA A 27 36.51 2.92 8.04
C ALA A 27 37.01 3.03 6.59
N THR A 28 38.30 2.81 6.39
CA THR A 28 39.03 2.87 5.12
C THR A 28 38.21 2.34 3.93
N ALA A 29 37.94 3.23 2.96
CA ALA A 29 37.06 2.96 1.83
C ALA A 29 37.70 1.95 0.87
N GLN A 30 37.47 0.67 1.07
CA GLN A 30 37.47 -0.29 0.00
C GLN A 30 36.34 0.10 -0.95
N THR A 31 36.64 0.30 -2.24
CA THR A 31 35.63 0.70 -3.24
C THR A 31 34.61 -0.45 -3.38
N ARG A 32 33.52 -0.37 -2.62
CA ARG A 32 32.43 -1.34 -2.67
C ARG A 32 31.60 -1.05 -3.92
N SER A 33 31.30 -2.08 -4.71
CA SER A 33 30.47 -2.00 -5.91
C SER A 33 29.20 -2.84 -5.73
N LEU A 34 28.11 -2.36 -6.30
CA LEU A 34 26.85 -3.11 -6.41
C LEU A 34 26.83 -3.98 -7.68
N ASP A 35 27.96 -4.09 -8.41
CA ASP A 35 28.06 -4.96 -9.59
C ASP A 35 27.77 -6.42 -9.20
N GLY A 36 26.85 -7.05 -9.91
CA GLY A 36 26.39 -8.40 -9.61
C GLY A 36 25.47 -8.54 -8.41
N VAL A 37 25.10 -7.44 -7.75
CA VAL A 37 24.05 -7.43 -6.71
C VAL A 37 22.71 -7.08 -7.35
N ASN A 38 21.74 -7.96 -7.20
CA ASN A 38 20.40 -7.77 -7.73
C ASN A 38 19.40 -7.62 -6.58
N PHE A 39 18.43 -6.76 -6.78
CA PHE A 39 17.30 -6.54 -5.88
C PHE A 39 16.04 -6.27 -6.71
N THR A 40 15.00 -7.06 -6.57
CA THR A 40 13.68 -6.79 -7.18
C THR A 40 13.00 -5.65 -6.45
N GLY A 41 12.95 -5.74 -5.15
CA GLY A 41 12.26 -4.83 -4.24
C GLY A 41 11.43 -5.62 -3.24
N PRO A 42 11.21 -5.09 -2.02
CA PRO A 42 10.32 -5.73 -1.07
C PRO A 42 8.88 -5.66 -1.58
N LEU A 43 7.98 -6.49 -1.03
CA LEU A 43 6.62 -6.68 -1.55
C LEU A 43 5.75 -5.43 -1.51
N VAL A 44 5.98 -4.51 -0.56
CA VAL A 44 5.07 -3.40 -0.27
C VAL A 44 5.72 -2.03 -0.49
N THR A 45 6.97 -1.86 -0.03
CA THR A 45 7.61 -0.55 -0.01
C THR A 45 8.12 -0.16 -1.40
N ALA A 46 7.59 0.94 -1.93
CA ALA A 46 7.92 1.44 -3.27
C ALA A 46 9.41 1.78 -3.43
N ASN A 47 9.88 1.80 -4.69
CA ASN A 47 11.25 2.16 -5.06
C ASN A 47 11.44 3.71 -5.09
N PRO A 48 12.21 4.31 -4.17
CA PRO A 48 12.49 5.75 -4.20
C PRO A 48 13.51 6.16 -5.27
N ALA A 49 14.35 5.25 -5.74
CA ALA A 49 15.38 5.61 -6.73
C ALA A 49 14.79 5.88 -8.13
N GLY A 50 13.57 5.40 -8.40
CA GLY A 50 12.94 5.54 -9.72
C GLY A 50 13.63 4.66 -10.77
N LEU A 51 13.43 5.02 -12.05
CA LEU A 51 13.99 4.31 -13.20
C LEU A 51 14.88 5.24 -14.02
N PRO A 52 15.98 4.72 -14.62
CA PRO A 52 16.76 5.46 -15.60
C PRO A 52 15.91 5.88 -16.79
N ARG A 53 16.30 6.97 -17.46
CA ARG A 53 15.62 7.46 -18.65
C ARG A 53 15.53 6.39 -19.74
N GLY A 54 14.34 6.24 -20.32
CA GLY A 54 14.06 5.32 -21.42
C GLY A 54 13.80 3.88 -21.01
N HIS A 55 13.97 3.52 -19.74
CA HIS A 55 13.74 2.16 -19.24
C HIS A 55 12.32 1.94 -18.75
N TRP A 56 11.87 0.71 -18.90
CA TRP A 56 10.60 0.23 -18.39
C TRP A 56 10.82 -0.77 -17.26
N TYR A 57 9.87 -0.79 -16.33
CA TYR A 57 9.74 -1.84 -15.31
C TYR A 57 8.30 -2.28 -15.21
N ILE A 58 8.07 -3.59 -15.36
CA ILE A 58 6.74 -4.21 -15.28
C ILE A 58 6.81 -5.30 -14.23
N GLU A 59 5.84 -5.30 -13.30
CA GLU A 59 5.87 -6.24 -12.16
C GLU A 59 4.46 -6.77 -11.84
N PRO A 60 3.91 -7.74 -12.62
CA PRO A 60 2.64 -8.34 -12.29
C PRO A 60 2.68 -9.10 -10.97
N TYR A 61 1.74 -8.77 -10.10
CA TYR A 61 1.47 -9.44 -8.83
C TYR A 61 0.26 -10.35 -8.95
N LEU A 62 0.34 -11.52 -8.33
CA LEU A 62 -0.81 -12.35 -7.97
C LEU A 62 -0.87 -12.43 -6.45
N VAL A 63 -1.98 -12.02 -5.88
CA VAL A 63 -2.20 -11.85 -4.45
C VAL A 63 -3.44 -12.61 -4.04
N ARG A 64 -3.36 -13.44 -3.00
CA ARG A 64 -4.51 -13.98 -2.28
C ARG A 64 -4.67 -13.21 -0.98
N ILE A 65 -5.87 -12.74 -0.68
CA ILE A 65 -6.18 -12.08 0.58
C ILE A 65 -7.21 -12.94 1.30
N ASP A 66 -6.91 -13.37 2.53
CA ASP A 66 -7.83 -14.09 3.40
C ASP A 66 -8.02 -13.33 4.70
N SER A 67 -9.27 -13.21 5.14
CA SER A 67 -9.63 -12.49 6.37
C SER A 67 -10.77 -13.21 7.08
N SER A 68 -10.52 -13.65 8.32
CA SER A 68 -11.49 -14.30 9.20
C SER A 68 -11.58 -13.64 10.58
N ALA A 69 -10.99 -12.44 10.71
CA ALA A 69 -11.01 -11.68 11.96
C ALA A 69 -10.91 -10.17 11.67
N HIS A 70 -11.12 -9.37 12.71
CA HIS A 70 -10.88 -7.93 12.70
C HIS A 70 -10.32 -7.49 14.06
N TYR A 71 -9.70 -6.32 14.10
CA TYR A 71 -9.31 -5.64 15.34
C TYR A 71 -10.41 -4.66 15.73
N ASP A 72 -10.94 -4.82 16.97
CA ASP A 72 -11.97 -3.93 17.50
C ASP A 72 -11.42 -2.53 17.88
N SER A 73 -12.25 -1.70 18.50
CA SER A 73 -11.86 -0.35 18.94
C SER A 73 -10.81 -0.32 20.04
N ARG A 74 -10.58 -1.44 20.74
CA ARG A 74 -9.55 -1.60 21.78
C ARG A 74 -8.29 -2.26 21.24
N GLY A 75 -8.31 -2.73 19.96
CA GLY A 75 -7.22 -3.44 19.33
C GLY A 75 -7.23 -4.96 19.61
N ALA A 76 -8.28 -5.49 20.22
CA ALA A 76 -8.43 -6.92 20.40
C ALA A 76 -8.86 -7.58 19.09
N ARG A 77 -8.24 -8.71 18.76
CA ARG A 77 -8.57 -9.52 17.58
C ARG A 77 -9.85 -10.30 17.83
N ARG A 78 -10.86 -10.11 17.00
CA ARG A 78 -12.18 -10.75 17.07
C ARG A 78 -12.43 -11.55 15.80
N SER A 79 -12.95 -12.76 15.93
CA SER A 79 -13.37 -13.56 14.78
C SER A 79 -14.56 -12.92 14.03
N ARG A 80 -14.63 -13.15 12.74
CA ARG A 80 -15.76 -12.79 11.88
C ARG A 80 -15.93 -13.87 10.79
N PRO A 81 -17.07 -13.91 10.08
CA PRO A 81 -17.21 -14.72 8.89
C PRO A 81 -16.05 -14.53 7.91
N GLY A 82 -15.62 -15.61 7.28
CA GLY A 82 -14.49 -15.61 6.36
C GLY A 82 -14.81 -14.82 5.08
N SER A 83 -13.84 -14.05 4.63
CA SER A 83 -13.88 -13.42 3.31
C SER A 83 -12.50 -13.52 2.67
N GLY A 84 -12.48 -13.58 1.35
CA GLY A 84 -11.25 -13.70 0.61
C GLY A 84 -11.33 -12.99 -0.74
N ALA A 85 -10.16 -12.77 -1.34
CA ALA A 85 -10.08 -12.25 -2.70
C ALA A 85 -8.82 -12.76 -3.40
N TRP A 86 -8.93 -13.01 -4.69
CA TRP A 86 -7.80 -13.01 -5.59
C TRP A 86 -7.67 -11.64 -6.21
N LEU A 87 -6.49 -11.06 -6.13
CA LEU A 87 -6.17 -9.75 -6.69
C LEU A 87 -4.96 -9.90 -7.61
N THR A 88 -5.03 -9.30 -8.77
CA THR A 88 -3.86 -9.03 -9.59
C THR A 88 -3.63 -7.54 -9.67
N VAL A 89 -2.37 -7.13 -9.54
CA VAL A 89 -1.94 -5.74 -9.73
C VAL A 89 -0.78 -5.76 -10.70
N VAL A 90 -0.81 -4.90 -11.70
CA VAL A 90 0.26 -4.79 -12.70
C VAL A 90 0.79 -3.34 -12.69
N PRO A 91 1.82 -3.05 -11.87
CA PRO A 91 2.59 -1.82 -12.00
C PRO A 91 3.36 -1.82 -13.31
N ILE A 92 3.24 -0.72 -14.05
CA ILE A 92 3.99 -0.44 -15.28
C ILE A 92 4.64 0.92 -15.07
N ALA A 93 5.96 0.95 -14.97
CA ALA A 93 6.73 2.16 -14.73
C ALA A 93 7.66 2.49 -15.90
N TYR A 94 7.87 3.77 -16.15
CA TYR A 94 8.73 4.29 -17.22
C TYR A 94 9.58 5.45 -16.73
N GLY A 95 10.86 5.40 -17.00
CA GLY A 95 11.81 6.49 -16.78
C GLY A 95 11.66 7.57 -17.84
N MET A 96 10.92 8.64 -17.53
CA MET A 96 10.69 9.75 -18.45
C MET A 96 11.92 10.66 -18.62
N GLY A 97 12.80 10.67 -17.64
CA GLY A 97 14.01 11.48 -17.59
C GLY A 97 14.94 10.99 -16.49
N GLU A 98 16.07 11.65 -16.31
CA GLU A 98 17.08 11.29 -15.31
C GLU A 98 16.55 11.30 -13.87
N ARG A 99 15.47 12.04 -13.62
CA ARG A 99 14.89 12.24 -12.29
C ARG A 99 13.39 11.98 -12.21
N VAL A 100 12.74 11.66 -13.34
CA VAL A 100 11.28 11.54 -13.41
C VAL A 100 10.89 10.13 -13.81
N THR A 101 10.11 9.48 -12.97
CA THR A 101 9.50 8.18 -13.27
C THR A 101 7.98 8.33 -13.22
N ALA A 102 7.30 7.90 -14.28
CA ALA A 102 5.86 7.72 -14.30
C ALA A 102 5.51 6.24 -14.12
N GLN A 103 4.39 5.96 -13.44
CA GLN A 103 3.90 4.60 -13.23
C GLN A 103 2.39 4.57 -13.28
N VAL A 104 1.84 3.51 -13.84
CA VAL A 104 0.41 3.18 -13.80
C VAL A 104 0.26 1.81 -13.16
N ASN A 105 -0.66 1.68 -12.19
CA ASN A 105 -1.03 0.41 -11.59
C ASN A 105 -2.43 0.04 -12.08
N LEU A 106 -2.52 -1.03 -12.83
CA LEU A 106 -3.79 -1.66 -13.20
C LEU A 106 -4.11 -2.74 -12.19
N SER A 107 -5.40 -2.91 -11.86
CA SER A 107 -5.81 -3.95 -10.91
C SER A 107 -7.07 -4.65 -11.39
N ALA A 108 -7.19 -5.93 -11.01
CA ALA A 108 -8.43 -6.70 -11.14
C ALA A 108 -8.54 -7.66 -9.96
N ALA A 109 -9.77 -7.92 -9.51
CA ALA A 109 -9.99 -8.80 -8.38
C ALA A 109 -11.23 -9.70 -8.58
N ARG A 110 -11.23 -10.81 -7.83
CA ARG A 110 -12.36 -11.71 -7.63
C ARG A 110 -12.53 -11.94 -6.14
N ALA A 111 -13.67 -11.55 -5.60
CA ALA A 111 -13.95 -11.63 -4.17
C ALA A 111 -14.81 -12.83 -3.81
N GLU A 112 -14.72 -13.27 -2.56
CA GLU A 112 -15.60 -14.27 -1.96
C GLU A 112 -15.90 -13.89 -0.51
N ALA A 113 -17.14 -14.10 -0.08
CA ALA A 113 -17.59 -13.90 1.29
C ALA A 113 -18.82 -14.73 1.57
N ASP A 114 -18.93 -15.29 2.79
CA ASP A 114 -20.10 -16.05 3.27
C ASP A 114 -20.57 -17.16 2.31
N GLY A 115 -19.61 -17.84 1.65
CA GLY A 115 -19.89 -18.89 0.68
C GLY A 115 -20.30 -18.42 -0.73
N ALA A 116 -20.53 -17.12 -0.91
CA ALA A 116 -20.76 -16.52 -2.23
C ALA A 116 -19.42 -16.12 -2.89
N ARG A 117 -19.40 -16.06 -4.23
CA ARG A 117 -18.22 -15.64 -5.00
C ARG A 117 -18.65 -14.68 -6.11
N SER A 118 -17.77 -13.74 -6.44
CA SER A 118 -17.96 -12.95 -7.67
C SER A 118 -17.90 -13.83 -8.92
N GLY A 119 -18.68 -13.45 -9.93
CA GLY A 119 -18.84 -14.24 -11.16
C GLY A 119 -17.54 -14.37 -11.96
N ALA A 120 -16.75 -13.29 -12.02
CA ALA A 120 -15.49 -13.22 -12.77
C ALA A 120 -14.48 -12.30 -12.09
N MET A 121 -13.25 -12.28 -12.61
CA MET A 121 -12.29 -11.22 -12.34
C MET A 121 -12.82 -9.90 -12.88
N ARG A 122 -12.89 -8.86 -12.06
CA ARG A 122 -13.39 -7.52 -12.41
C ARG A 122 -12.31 -6.50 -12.24
N ALA A 123 -12.24 -5.54 -13.17
CA ALA A 123 -11.31 -4.42 -13.06
C ALA A 123 -11.59 -3.59 -11.81
N GLY A 124 -10.54 -3.26 -11.09
CA GLY A 124 -10.55 -2.35 -9.95
C GLY A 124 -10.21 -0.91 -10.35
N ASP A 125 -9.89 -0.12 -9.34
CA ASP A 125 -9.46 1.27 -9.55
C ASP A 125 -8.02 1.32 -10.09
N THR A 126 -7.79 2.21 -11.04
CA THR A 126 -6.46 2.48 -11.61
C THR A 126 -5.76 3.55 -10.81
N THR A 127 -4.44 3.41 -10.59
CA THR A 127 -3.64 4.44 -9.94
C THR A 127 -2.51 4.88 -10.88
N ALA A 128 -2.35 6.20 -11.05
CA ALA A 128 -1.16 6.79 -11.67
C ALA A 128 -0.25 7.36 -10.59
N ARG A 129 1.07 7.27 -10.80
CA ARG A 129 2.11 7.83 -9.95
C ARG A 129 3.10 8.60 -10.79
N LEU A 130 3.45 9.80 -10.35
CA LEU A 130 4.56 10.58 -10.87
C LEU A 130 5.56 10.77 -9.72
N GLN A 131 6.79 10.35 -9.93
CA GLN A 131 7.87 10.43 -8.95
C GLN A 131 8.98 11.32 -9.46
N TYR A 132 9.51 12.19 -8.57
CA TYR A 132 10.67 13.03 -8.83
C TYR A 132 11.80 12.70 -7.84
N LEU A 133 12.96 12.37 -8.38
CA LEU A 133 14.18 12.05 -7.64
C LEU A 133 14.88 13.36 -7.21
N LEU A 134 14.76 13.72 -5.93
CA LEU A 134 15.40 14.89 -5.34
C LEU A 134 16.92 14.67 -5.21
N GLN A 135 17.32 13.50 -4.76
CA GLN A 135 18.71 13.09 -4.59
C GLN A 135 18.93 11.71 -5.20
N ALA A 136 19.87 11.62 -6.14
CA ALA A 136 20.28 10.35 -6.71
C ALA A 136 21.22 9.59 -5.76
N PRO A 137 21.15 8.24 -5.72
CA PRO A 137 22.08 7.44 -4.95
C PRO A 137 23.50 7.55 -5.53
N SER A 138 24.53 7.23 -4.72
CA SER A 138 25.87 6.94 -5.22
C SER A 138 25.92 5.57 -5.89
N ALA A 139 27.00 5.31 -6.67
CA ALA A 139 27.16 4.03 -7.36
C ALA A 139 27.26 2.82 -6.40
N ASP A 140 27.83 3.03 -5.21
CA ASP A 140 27.89 2.04 -4.12
C ASP A 140 26.61 1.99 -3.26
N GLY A 141 25.63 2.87 -3.52
CA GLY A 141 24.36 2.99 -2.79
C GLY A 141 24.49 3.61 -1.41
N SER A 142 25.68 4.02 -0.96
CA SER A 142 25.89 4.57 0.38
C SER A 142 25.28 5.97 0.57
N ARG A 143 25.25 6.81 -0.47
CA ARG A 143 24.46 8.03 -0.49
C ARG A 143 23.00 7.66 -0.79
N PRO A 144 22.02 8.11 0.03
CA PRO A 144 20.64 7.72 -0.16
C PRO A 144 20.03 8.31 -1.44
N ALA A 145 19.13 7.55 -2.07
CA ALA A 145 18.13 8.10 -2.98
C ALA A 145 17.01 8.73 -2.17
N ILE A 146 16.59 9.93 -2.52
CA ILE A 146 15.44 10.62 -1.90
C ILE A 146 14.50 11.08 -3.01
N SER A 147 13.21 10.78 -2.88
CA SER A 147 12.21 11.17 -3.88
C SER A 147 10.91 11.64 -3.25
N ILE A 148 10.20 12.47 -3.98
CA ILE A 148 8.80 12.79 -3.75
C ILE A 148 7.95 12.16 -4.84
N ALA A 149 6.71 11.79 -4.51
CA ALA A 149 5.78 11.28 -5.49
C ALA A 149 4.37 11.83 -5.25
N LEU A 150 3.68 12.04 -6.36
CA LEU A 150 2.25 12.29 -6.42
C LEU A 150 1.57 11.05 -7.00
N MET A 151 0.58 10.54 -6.30
CA MET A 151 -0.23 9.43 -6.77
C MET A 151 -1.68 9.87 -6.86
N GLN A 152 -2.34 9.49 -7.95
CA GLN A 152 -3.77 9.71 -8.15
C GLN A 152 -4.45 8.38 -8.41
N ARG A 153 -5.38 7.99 -7.55
CA ARG A 153 -6.31 6.90 -7.81
C ARG A 153 -7.53 7.44 -8.53
N PHE A 154 -7.90 6.76 -9.61
CA PHE A 154 -9.08 7.03 -10.42
C PHE A 154 -10.12 5.95 -10.14
N ALA A 155 -11.36 6.35 -9.93
CA ALA A 155 -12.51 5.47 -9.72
C ALA A 155 -12.94 4.82 -11.03
N THR A 156 -12.15 3.88 -11.53
CA THR A 156 -12.39 3.14 -12.78
C THR A 156 -13.12 1.82 -12.56
N GLY A 157 -13.10 1.29 -11.34
CA GLY A 157 -13.82 0.09 -10.95
C GLY A 157 -15.28 0.36 -10.58
N SER A 158 -16.12 -0.65 -10.69
CA SER A 158 -17.52 -0.58 -10.24
C SER A 158 -17.59 -0.54 -8.73
N TYR A 159 -18.41 0.35 -8.15
CA TYR A 159 -18.53 0.51 -6.70
C TYR A 159 -19.98 0.64 -6.21
N ASP A 160 -20.90 1.11 -7.04
CA ASP A 160 -22.34 1.25 -6.73
C ASP A 160 -23.21 0.74 -7.88
N ARG A 161 -24.54 0.77 -7.71
CA ARG A 161 -25.52 0.27 -8.70
C ARG A 161 -25.25 -1.17 -9.09
N VAL A 162 -24.79 -1.98 -8.15
CA VAL A 162 -24.42 -3.36 -8.40
C VAL A 162 -25.68 -4.19 -8.56
N VAL A 163 -25.87 -4.74 -9.77
CA VAL A 163 -26.99 -5.62 -10.08
C VAL A 163 -26.54 -7.07 -9.88
N GLY A 164 -27.32 -7.82 -9.12
CA GLY A 164 -27.04 -9.23 -8.85
C GLY A 164 -26.09 -9.43 -7.67
N ASN A 165 -24.84 -9.81 -7.93
CA ASN A 165 -23.90 -10.16 -6.89
C ASN A 165 -23.07 -8.95 -6.42
N PRO A 166 -23.23 -8.48 -5.15
CA PRO A 166 -22.45 -7.36 -4.63
C PRO A 166 -20.93 -7.55 -4.67
N LEU A 167 -20.46 -8.80 -4.70
CA LEU A 167 -19.03 -9.13 -4.79
C LEU A 167 -18.41 -8.82 -6.15
N ASP A 168 -19.23 -8.52 -7.18
CA ASP A 168 -18.74 -8.12 -8.51
C ASP A 168 -18.24 -6.65 -8.55
N ALA A 169 -18.50 -5.85 -7.50
CA ALA A 169 -17.97 -4.50 -7.39
C ALA A 169 -16.55 -4.53 -6.81
N GLN A 170 -15.58 -4.00 -7.56
CA GLN A 170 -14.14 -4.05 -7.21
C GLN A 170 -13.47 -2.66 -7.14
N GLY A 171 -14.23 -1.59 -7.30
CA GLY A 171 -13.79 -0.21 -7.04
C GLY A 171 -14.33 0.32 -5.73
N ASP A 172 -13.87 1.50 -5.29
CA ASP A 172 -14.47 2.23 -4.16
C ASP A 172 -15.11 3.56 -4.55
N GLY A 173 -15.08 3.91 -5.85
CA GLY A 173 -15.68 5.14 -6.36
C GLY A 173 -14.92 6.42 -5.95
N VAL A 174 -13.85 6.30 -5.20
CA VAL A 174 -13.15 7.44 -4.59
C VAL A 174 -11.95 7.84 -5.43
N GLN A 175 -11.94 9.07 -5.90
CA GLN A 175 -10.73 9.69 -6.43
C GLN A 175 -9.86 10.18 -5.27
N ARG A 176 -8.67 9.62 -5.13
CA ARG A 176 -7.77 9.93 -4.00
C ARG A 176 -6.41 10.38 -4.49
N THR A 177 -6.02 11.57 -4.08
CA THR A 177 -4.67 12.10 -4.26
C THR A 177 -3.82 11.73 -3.06
N THR A 178 -2.59 11.25 -3.29
CA THR A 178 -1.63 10.88 -2.24
C THR A 178 -0.29 11.51 -2.55
N PHE A 179 0.30 12.15 -1.56
CA PHE A 179 1.68 12.64 -1.58
C PHE A 179 2.56 11.65 -0.84
N ALA A 180 3.76 11.39 -1.36
CA ALA A 180 4.71 10.50 -0.72
C ALA A 180 6.12 11.08 -0.73
N LEU A 181 6.87 10.80 0.35
CA LEU A 181 8.29 11.01 0.48
C LEU A 181 8.94 9.65 0.66
N GLY A 182 9.89 9.32 -0.21
CA GLY A 182 10.61 8.05 -0.18
C GLY A 182 12.11 8.24 0.00
N MET A 183 12.73 7.29 0.70
CA MET A 183 14.18 7.21 0.87
C MET A 183 14.66 5.77 0.74
N GLN A 184 15.82 5.57 0.13
CA GLN A 184 16.48 4.28 -0.01
C GLN A 184 17.98 4.43 0.14
N GLN A 185 18.63 3.47 0.79
CA GLN A 185 20.07 3.44 0.94
C GLN A 185 20.58 2.01 1.06
N VAL A 186 21.81 1.77 0.65
CA VAL A 186 22.50 0.50 0.86
C VAL A 186 23.47 0.64 2.03
N LEU A 187 23.42 -0.32 2.94
CA LEU A 187 24.37 -0.49 4.04
C LEU A 187 25.19 -1.75 3.76
N TRP A 188 26.48 -1.64 3.82
CA TRP A 188 27.39 -2.77 3.69
C TRP A 188 27.65 -3.36 5.08
N LEU A 189 27.25 -4.62 5.27
CA LEU A 189 27.43 -5.32 6.54
C LEU A 189 28.89 -5.78 6.72
N PRO A 190 29.30 -6.16 7.94
CA PRO A 190 30.67 -6.63 8.20
C PRO A 190 31.11 -7.88 7.43
N ASN A 191 30.16 -8.65 6.90
CA ASN A 191 30.39 -9.82 6.05
C ASN A 191 30.42 -9.49 4.54
N ASP A 192 30.62 -8.21 4.19
CA ASP A 192 30.65 -7.65 2.83
C ASP A 192 29.39 -7.90 2.00
N ARG A 193 28.26 -8.16 2.67
CA ARG A 193 26.97 -8.27 1.98
C ARG A 193 26.17 -6.98 2.08
N PRO A 194 25.55 -6.54 0.99
CA PRO A 194 24.72 -5.36 1.01
C PRO A 194 23.34 -5.67 1.61
N LEU A 195 22.90 -4.75 2.47
CA LEU A 195 21.54 -4.60 2.98
C LEU A 195 20.97 -3.33 2.41
N ARG A 196 19.99 -3.44 1.50
CA ARG A 196 19.23 -2.29 1.02
C ARG A 196 18.02 -2.07 1.90
N TRP A 197 17.85 -0.86 2.41
CA TRP A 197 16.63 -0.49 3.09
C TRP A 197 15.90 0.62 2.33
N ARG A 198 14.57 0.64 2.44
CA ARG A 198 13.68 1.63 1.86
C ARG A 198 12.70 2.12 2.91
N GLY A 199 12.29 3.37 2.82
CA GLY A 199 11.24 3.93 3.64
C GLY A 199 10.35 4.83 2.81
N GLN A 200 9.04 4.81 3.05
CA GLN A 200 8.10 5.74 2.46
C GLN A 200 7.13 6.25 3.53
N LEU A 201 6.98 7.56 3.57
CA LEU A 201 5.88 8.25 4.26
C LEU A 201 4.88 8.72 3.20
N SER A 202 3.60 8.49 3.42
CA SER A 202 2.54 8.91 2.51
C SER A 202 1.39 9.58 3.26
N ALA A 203 0.77 10.56 2.61
CA ALA A 203 -0.39 11.28 3.15
C ALA A 203 -1.39 11.56 2.03
N SER A 204 -2.65 11.22 2.30
CA SER A 204 -3.78 11.53 1.42
C SER A 204 -4.77 12.39 2.20
N PRO A 205 -5.03 13.62 1.80
CA PRO A 205 -6.15 14.39 2.31
C PRO A 205 -7.47 13.63 2.15
N ALA A 206 -8.47 14.00 2.94
CA ALA A 206 -9.82 13.46 2.75
C ALA A 206 -10.31 13.79 1.33
N PRO A 207 -10.72 12.78 0.55
CA PRO A 207 -11.21 13.01 -0.80
C PRO A 207 -12.58 13.69 -0.79
N ALA A 208 -13.00 14.17 -1.96
CA ALA A 208 -14.36 14.65 -2.14
C ALA A 208 -15.40 13.56 -1.82
N ARG A 209 -16.59 13.96 -1.41
CA ARG A 209 -17.71 13.04 -1.19
C ARG A 209 -18.06 12.35 -2.50
N VAL A 210 -18.37 11.06 -2.42
CA VAL A 210 -18.79 10.21 -3.55
C VAL A 210 -20.27 9.92 -3.43
N ALA A 211 -21.02 10.15 -4.50
CA ALA A 211 -22.41 9.71 -4.58
C ALA A 211 -22.47 8.17 -4.63
N VAL A 212 -23.42 7.60 -3.91
CA VAL A 212 -23.64 6.16 -3.84
C VAL A 212 -25.12 5.88 -4.07
N HIS A 213 -25.41 4.94 -4.96
CA HIS A 213 -26.76 4.54 -5.33
C HIS A 213 -26.89 3.03 -5.25
N ASP A 214 -28.06 2.57 -4.83
CA ASP A 214 -28.43 1.15 -4.78
C ASP A 214 -27.42 0.32 -3.95
N SER A 215 -27.29 -0.95 -4.30
CA SER A 215 -26.29 -1.84 -3.70
C SER A 215 -24.88 -1.42 -4.05
N SER A 216 -23.98 -1.40 -3.06
CA SER A 216 -22.61 -0.91 -3.24
C SER A 216 -21.60 -1.68 -2.41
N VAL A 217 -20.31 -1.46 -2.67
CA VAL A 217 -19.18 -1.97 -1.86
C VAL A 217 -19.20 -1.46 -0.41
N TYR A 218 -20.03 -0.47 -0.12
CA TYR A 218 -20.20 0.08 1.21
C TYR A 218 -21.25 -0.64 2.06
N GLY A 219 -21.92 -1.65 1.47
CA GLY A 219 -22.98 -2.42 2.12
C GLY A 219 -24.31 -1.66 2.18
N THR A 220 -24.59 -0.84 1.17
CA THR A 220 -25.90 -0.23 0.98
C THR A 220 -26.83 -1.17 0.24
N ASP A 221 -28.15 -1.06 0.52
CA ASP A 221 -29.19 -1.90 -0.05
C ASP A 221 -29.75 -1.32 -1.38
N PRO A 222 -30.46 -2.12 -2.18
CA PRO A 222 -31.18 -1.61 -3.35
C PRO A 222 -32.09 -0.43 -3.00
N GLY A 223 -32.11 0.60 -3.86
CA GLY A 223 -32.87 1.83 -3.66
C GLY A 223 -32.21 2.85 -2.75
N PHE A 224 -31.01 2.57 -2.20
CA PHE A 224 -30.26 3.58 -1.46
C PHE A 224 -29.87 4.75 -2.37
N ARG A 225 -29.98 5.96 -1.83
CA ARG A 225 -29.49 7.20 -2.46
C ARG A 225 -28.80 8.06 -1.42
N GLY A 226 -27.52 8.30 -1.63
CA GLY A 226 -26.74 9.05 -0.66
C GLY A 226 -25.32 9.32 -1.09
N SER A 227 -24.45 9.49 -0.11
CA SER A 227 -23.02 9.73 -0.34
C SER A 227 -22.15 9.14 0.75
N ILE A 228 -20.90 8.88 0.42
CA ILE A 228 -19.86 8.54 1.37
C ILE A 228 -18.82 9.67 1.45
N ALA A 229 -18.46 10.03 2.68
CA ALA A 229 -17.29 10.84 2.99
C ALA A 229 -16.21 9.94 3.56
N ARG A 230 -15.10 9.76 2.82
CA ARG A 230 -13.92 9.01 3.28
C ARG A 230 -13.00 9.90 4.09
N GLY A 231 -12.26 9.30 5.00
CA GLY A 231 -11.27 10.00 5.80
C GLY A 231 -9.95 10.29 5.06
N SER A 232 -9.11 11.14 5.66
CA SER A 232 -7.71 11.27 5.29
C SER A 232 -6.94 10.00 5.68
N LEU A 233 -5.89 9.67 4.91
CA LEU A 233 -5.06 8.49 5.12
C LEU A 233 -3.60 8.91 5.28
N VAL A 234 -2.92 8.38 6.28
CA VAL A 234 -1.47 8.49 6.46
C VAL A 234 -0.90 7.08 6.54
N GLY A 235 0.19 6.83 5.84
CA GLY A 235 0.86 5.54 5.81
C GLY A 235 2.38 5.67 5.92
N VAL A 236 2.99 4.68 6.56
CA VAL A 236 4.43 4.47 6.62
C VAL A 236 4.72 3.05 6.19
N SER A 237 5.71 2.86 5.33
CA SER A 237 6.27 1.56 5.02
C SER A 237 7.79 1.59 5.12
N LEU A 238 8.37 0.52 5.65
CA LEU A 238 9.80 0.29 5.73
C LEU A 238 10.08 -1.09 5.16
N GLY A 239 10.99 -1.18 4.19
CA GLY A 239 11.43 -2.42 3.58
C GLY A 239 12.92 -2.60 3.75
N ALA A 240 13.35 -3.84 3.97
CA ALA A 240 14.74 -4.24 4.02
C ALA A 240 14.96 -5.45 3.12
N GLU A 241 16.08 -5.47 2.40
CA GLU A 241 16.47 -6.51 1.45
C GLU A 241 17.93 -6.88 1.73
N TYR A 242 18.14 -8.09 2.18
CA TYR A 242 19.46 -8.64 2.46
C TYR A 242 19.92 -9.56 1.33
N SER A 243 20.97 -9.18 0.60
CA SER A 243 21.54 -10.01 -0.47
C SER A 243 22.32 -11.19 0.12
N ILE A 244 21.73 -12.37 0.04
CA ILE A 244 22.38 -13.63 0.46
C ILE A 244 23.48 -14.03 -0.53
N ASN A 245 23.21 -13.83 -1.82
CA ASN A 245 24.14 -14.02 -2.93
C ASN A 245 23.58 -13.30 -4.18
N PRO A 246 24.24 -13.30 -5.34
CA PRO A 246 23.74 -12.58 -6.53
C PRO A 246 22.34 -12.98 -7.01
N ARG A 247 21.84 -14.15 -6.59
CA ARG A 247 20.50 -14.65 -7.01
C ARG A 247 19.45 -14.63 -5.92
N TRP A 248 19.84 -14.73 -4.65
CA TRP A 248 18.90 -14.86 -3.53
C TRP A 248 18.96 -13.65 -2.61
N VAL A 249 17.81 -13.09 -2.33
CA VAL A 249 17.62 -11.96 -1.40
C VAL A 249 16.53 -12.32 -0.41
N ALA A 250 16.77 -12.08 0.88
CA ALA A 250 15.73 -12.09 1.90
C ALA A 250 15.16 -10.68 2.04
N ALA A 251 13.85 -10.55 2.05
CA ALA A 251 13.17 -9.27 2.17
C ALA A 251 12.18 -9.25 3.33
N LEU A 252 11.96 -8.08 3.92
CA LEU A 252 10.97 -7.85 4.95
C LEU A 252 10.41 -6.45 4.82
N ASP A 253 9.07 -6.32 4.74
CA ASP A 253 8.40 -5.05 4.93
C ASP A 253 7.70 -4.96 6.28
N VAL A 254 7.64 -3.74 6.80
CA VAL A 254 6.83 -3.35 7.95
C VAL A 254 5.96 -2.18 7.52
N THR A 255 4.66 -2.27 7.72
CA THR A 255 3.74 -1.18 7.37
C THR A 255 2.90 -0.74 8.54
N ALA A 256 2.56 0.53 8.54
CA ALA A 256 1.61 1.14 9.45
C ALA A 256 0.74 2.14 8.70
N SER A 257 -0.57 2.13 8.95
CA SER A 257 -1.48 3.10 8.36
C SER A 257 -2.55 3.56 9.34
N ARG A 258 -3.07 4.76 9.10
CA ARG A 258 -4.20 5.33 9.82
C ARG A 258 -5.11 6.07 8.84
N GLU A 259 -6.38 5.67 8.80
CA GLU A 259 -7.44 6.41 8.12
C GLU A 259 -8.35 7.07 9.18
N THR A 260 -8.71 8.33 8.96
CA THR A 260 -9.67 9.01 9.85
C THR A 260 -11.08 8.51 9.59
N ALA A 261 -12.03 8.89 10.43
CA ALA A 261 -13.40 8.42 10.36
C ALA A 261 -14.04 8.66 8.98
N GLN A 262 -14.96 7.78 8.61
CA GLN A 262 -15.78 7.89 7.40
C GLN A 262 -17.27 7.92 7.77
N ARG A 263 -18.10 8.50 6.91
CA ARG A 263 -19.54 8.62 7.13
C ARG A 263 -20.30 8.32 5.86
N ILE A 264 -21.35 7.51 5.98
CA ILE A 264 -22.31 7.21 4.91
C ILE A 264 -23.62 7.87 5.30
N THR A 265 -24.15 8.73 4.44
CA THR A 265 -25.40 9.44 4.68
C THR A 265 -26.30 9.33 3.44
N GLY A 266 -27.59 9.13 3.65
CA GLY A 266 -28.56 9.03 2.56
C GLY A 266 -29.90 8.49 3.04
N TYR A 267 -30.68 8.02 2.09
CA TYR A 267 -31.98 7.42 2.32
C TYR A 267 -32.06 6.05 1.64
N ALA A 268 -32.75 5.13 2.26
CA ALA A 268 -33.05 3.82 1.71
C ALA A 268 -34.55 3.50 1.87
N PRO A 269 -35.14 2.65 1.03
CA PRO A 269 -36.50 2.16 1.24
C PRO A 269 -36.62 1.48 2.61
N GLY A 270 -37.72 1.72 3.32
CA GLY A 270 -38.12 1.08 4.57
C GLY A 270 -39.57 0.66 4.51
N ALA A 271 -40.05 -0.03 5.55
CA ALA A 271 -41.45 -0.51 5.60
C ALA A 271 -42.47 0.61 5.50
N ASP A 272 -42.20 1.76 6.12
CA ASP A 272 -43.11 2.91 6.21
C ASP A 272 -42.66 4.09 5.32
N GLY A 273 -41.88 3.85 4.27
CA GLY A 273 -41.37 4.89 3.38
C GLY A 273 -39.85 4.98 3.37
N LEU A 274 -39.30 6.19 3.19
CA LEU A 274 -37.84 6.40 3.17
C LEU A 274 -37.27 6.46 4.58
N ARG A 275 -36.27 5.61 4.85
CA ARG A 275 -35.50 5.62 6.09
C ARG A 275 -34.17 6.38 5.91
N LEU A 276 -33.89 7.31 6.82
CA LEU A 276 -32.61 7.99 6.87
C LEU A 276 -31.51 7.00 7.29
N ILE A 277 -30.44 6.98 6.54
CA ILE A 277 -29.21 6.25 6.84
C ILE A 277 -28.14 7.26 7.20
N ASP A 278 -27.58 7.11 8.40
CA ASP A 278 -26.43 7.88 8.88
C ASP A 278 -25.48 6.94 9.64
N GLN A 279 -24.54 6.38 8.93
CA GLN A 279 -23.57 5.42 9.47
C GLN A 279 -22.21 6.08 9.62
N HIS A 280 -21.72 6.07 10.84
CA HIS A 280 -20.38 6.54 11.18
C HIS A 280 -19.46 5.33 11.41
N ARG A 281 -18.37 5.25 10.64
CA ARG A 281 -17.31 4.28 10.88
C ARG A 281 -16.11 5.02 11.50
N PRO A 282 -15.65 4.60 12.68
CA PRO A 282 -14.59 5.28 13.40
C PRO A 282 -13.26 5.21 12.65
N ALA A 283 -12.31 6.06 13.07
CA ALA A 283 -10.93 5.99 12.54
C ALA A 283 -10.33 4.62 12.74
N SER A 284 -9.57 4.17 11.76
CA SER A 284 -8.89 2.86 11.75
C SER A 284 -7.37 2.99 11.79
N ARG A 285 -6.71 1.96 12.28
CA ARG A 285 -5.25 1.77 12.20
C ARG A 285 -4.96 0.33 11.83
N SER A 286 -3.92 0.12 11.04
CA SER A 286 -3.44 -1.20 10.66
C SER A 286 -1.92 -1.26 10.74
N PHE A 287 -1.41 -2.42 11.16
CA PHE A 287 0.01 -2.75 11.18
C PHE A 287 0.18 -4.11 10.53
N SER A 288 1.16 -4.24 9.62
CA SER A 288 1.47 -5.51 8.95
C SER A 288 2.96 -5.75 8.84
N LEU A 289 3.30 -7.02 8.64
CA LEU A 289 4.62 -7.52 8.28
C LEU A 289 4.50 -8.29 6.98
N ALA A 290 5.54 -8.22 6.12
CA ALA A 290 5.59 -8.98 4.88
C ALA A 290 6.99 -9.56 4.66
N PRO A 291 7.33 -10.71 5.27
CA PRO A 291 8.52 -11.46 4.92
C PRO A 291 8.40 -12.04 3.50
N ALA A 292 9.52 -12.00 2.76
CA ALA A 292 9.59 -12.48 1.40
C ALA A 292 10.99 -12.98 1.04
N VAL A 293 11.07 -13.70 -0.07
CA VAL A 293 12.31 -14.13 -0.70
C VAL A 293 12.26 -13.75 -2.17
N GLU A 294 13.37 -13.19 -2.67
CA GLU A 294 13.58 -12.88 -4.07
C GLU A 294 14.53 -13.90 -4.71
N TYR A 295 14.26 -14.22 -5.96
CA TYR A 295 15.17 -15.00 -6.79
C TYR A 295 15.37 -14.31 -8.14
N HIS A 296 16.63 -14.06 -8.51
CA HIS A 296 17.02 -13.40 -9.75
C HIS A 296 17.45 -14.43 -10.80
N PHE A 297 16.69 -14.54 -11.87
CA PHE A 297 17.06 -15.34 -13.06
C PHE A 297 18.18 -14.66 -13.84
N SER A 298 18.12 -13.32 -13.92
CA SER A 298 19.08 -12.43 -14.56
C SER A 298 19.08 -11.07 -13.86
N PRO A 299 19.98 -10.13 -14.19
CA PRO A 299 19.90 -8.75 -13.69
C PRO A 299 18.59 -8.03 -14.03
N SER A 300 17.88 -8.45 -15.10
CA SER A 300 16.66 -7.82 -15.59
C SER A 300 15.39 -8.56 -15.22
N VAL A 301 15.46 -9.79 -14.71
CA VAL A 301 14.29 -10.61 -14.41
C VAL A 301 14.44 -11.28 -13.05
N GLY A 302 13.53 -11.00 -12.15
CA GLY A 302 13.48 -11.61 -10.83
C GLY A 302 12.05 -11.93 -10.40
N VAL A 303 11.90 -12.88 -9.49
CA VAL A 303 10.63 -13.20 -8.84
C VAL A 303 10.77 -12.92 -7.35
N ILE A 304 9.71 -12.38 -6.76
CA ILE A 304 9.58 -12.28 -5.31
C ILE A 304 8.33 -13.03 -4.87
N ALA A 305 8.42 -13.78 -3.78
CA ALA A 305 7.30 -14.47 -3.15
C ALA A 305 7.35 -14.28 -1.65
N GLY A 306 6.20 -14.05 -1.04
CA GLY A 306 6.10 -13.85 0.40
C GLY A 306 4.66 -13.78 0.90
N VAL A 307 4.52 -13.42 2.15
CA VAL A 307 3.20 -13.34 2.82
C VAL A 307 3.12 -12.07 3.62
N GLU A 308 2.20 -11.16 3.25
CA GLU A 308 1.85 -10.04 4.12
C GLU A 308 0.77 -10.49 5.11
N PHE A 309 0.89 -10.11 6.37
CA PHE A 309 -0.13 -10.38 7.38
C PHE A 309 -0.21 -9.25 8.41
N SER A 310 -1.43 -9.02 8.88
CA SER A 310 -1.66 -8.02 9.93
C SER A 310 -1.19 -8.55 11.28
N VAL A 311 -0.45 -7.71 12.02
CA VAL A 311 0.05 -8.02 13.39
C VAL A 311 -0.65 -7.20 14.45
N GLY A 312 -1.46 -6.21 14.07
CA GLY A 312 -2.22 -5.36 14.98
C GLY A 312 -3.07 -4.35 14.25
N GLY A 313 -3.95 -3.71 15.00
CA GLY A 313 -4.83 -2.69 14.44
C GLY A 313 -5.86 -2.17 15.42
N ARG A 314 -6.70 -1.24 14.95
CA ARG A 314 -7.95 -0.80 15.60
C ARG A 314 -8.98 -0.50 14.54
N ASN A 315 -10.21 -0.97 14.71
CA ASN A 315 -11.30 -0.81 13.74
C ASN A 315 -10.87 -1.21 12.31
N SER A 316 -10.03 -2.25 12.18
CA SER A 316 -9.43 -2.67 10.91
C SER A 316 -9.55 -4.18 10.73
N GLY A 317 -9.49 -4.65 9.48
CA GLY A 317 -9.46 -6.08 9.16
C GLY A 317 -8.17 -6.74 9.64
N ALA A 318 -8.26 -7.99 10.08
CA ALA A 318 -7.12 -8.86 10.23
C ALA A 318 -7.04 -9.77 9.00
N PHE A 319 -5.86 -9.86 8.38
CA PHE A 319 -5.68 -10.58 7.12
C PHE A 319 -4.37 -11.34 7.06
N VAL A 320 -4.32 -12.30 6.14
CA VAL A 320 -3.12 -12.99 5.66
C VAL A 320 -3.17 -12.93 4.13
N SER A 321 -2.06 -12.55 3.51
CA SER A 321 -2.02 -12.28 2.08
C SER A 321 -0.74 -12.86 1.45
N PRO A 322 -0.73 -14.16 1.07
CA PRO A 322 0.32 -14.72 0.24
C PRO A 322 0.31 -14.06 -1.14
N GLN A 323 1.50 -13.75 -1.65
CA GLN A 323 1.65 -13.04 -2.91
C GLN A 323 2.95 -13.41 -3.62
N VAL A 324 2.91 -13.31 -4.94
CA VAL A 324 4.07 -13.52 -5.81
C VAL A 324 4.07 -12.44 -6.89
N ALA A 325 5.25 -11.95 -7.25
CA ALA A 325 5.40 -11.02 -8.36
C ALA A 325 6.61 -11.40 -9.23
N LEU A 326 6.53 -11.04 -10.51
CA LEU A 326 7.60 -11.21 -11.49
C LEU A 326 8.06 -9.81 -11.94
N GLY A 327 9.24 -9.41 -11.49
CA GLY A 327 9.86 -8.15 -11.88
C GLY A 327 10.62 -8.28 -13.21
N MET A 328 10.33 -7.39 -14.15
CA MET A 328 10.96 -7.35 -15.48
C MET A 328 11.42 -5.93 -15.79
N PHE A 329 12.70 -5.77 -16.07
CA PHE A 329 13.35 -4.50 -16.43
C PHE A 329 13.79 -4.54 -17.89
N PHE A 330 13.48 -3.47 -18.66
CA PHE A 330 13.74 -3.34 -20.10
C PHE A 330 14.46 -2.04 -20.41
#